data_457d63c618d25be4c89ed9bb61656937
#
_entry.id   457d63c618d25be4c89ed9bb61656937
#
_cell.length_a   1.000
_cell.length_b   1.000
_cell.length_c   1.000
_cell.angle_alpha   90.00
_cell.angle_beta   90.00
_cell.angle_gamma   90.00
#
_symmetry.space_group_name_H-M   'P 1'
#
loop_
_entity.id
_entity.type
_entity.pdbx_description
1 polymer ?
#
loop_
_entity_poly.entity_id
_entity_poly.type
_entity_poly.pdbx_seq_one_letter_code
_entity_poly.pdbx_strand_id
1 'polypeptide(L)'
;IYSPNTTSLFGAQFNLNYRYLRTQIYSDYDIMDTDAIVASALDIVAEECTLKNDMGEVLQIRSSNEDVQKTLYNLFYDVLNIEFNLWAWIRQMCKYGDFFLKLEISEKFGVYNVIPMSAYHIERQEGYDKDNPFAIRFKYSPDGFYAGGSGYYSVAGTDPQNSPGIFFDNYEMAHFRLLTDNNYLPYGRAYIEPARRLFKQYTLMEDAMLIHRISRSPDKRVFYLNVGSIPPNEVENFMQKTISTMKRTPFIDQETGQYNLKYNMQNLLEDFFIPVRG
;
A
#
# COMPACT_ATOMS: atom_id res chain seq x y z
N ILE A 1 25.68 11.83 1.93
CA ILE A 1 25.59 12.83 0.87
C ILE A 1 25.19 12.08 -0.37
N TYR A 2 23.88 11.99 -0.62
CA TYR A 2 23.35 11.42 -1.85
C TYR A 2 23.26 12.53 -2.88
N SER A 3 24.20 12.59 -3.82
CA SER A 3 24.08 13.45 -5.00
C SER A 3 23.42 12.63 -6.11
N PRO A 4 22.16 12.90 -6.49
CA PRO A 4 21.50 12.21 -7.59
C PRO A 4 21.94 12.71 -8.99
N ASN A 5 22.88 13.62 -9.05
CA ASN A 5 23.35 14.22 -10.31
C ASN A 5 24.54 13.50 -10.93
N THR A 6 24.47 12.18 -11.04
CA THR A 6 25.25 11.50 -12.04
C THR A 6 24.43 11.44 -13.33
N THR A 7 24.76 12.29 -14.28
CA THR A 7 24.35 12.27 -15.70
C THR A 7 24.79 10.97 -16.42
N SER A 8 25.00 9.91 -15.69
CA SER A 8 25.28 8.59 -16.21
C SER A 8 23.96 7.79 -16.29
N LEU A 9 23.82 7.00 -17.32
CA LEU A 9 22.73 6.03 -17.51
C LEU A 9 22.45 5.22 -16.23
N PHE A 10 23.49 4.97 -15.42
CA PHE A 10 23.39 4.30 -14.11
C PHE A 10 22.61 5.12 -13.08
N GLY A 11 22.79 6.43 -13.00
CA GLY A 11 22.08 7.28 -12.05
C GLY A 11 20.59 7.38 -12.34
N ALA A 12 20.20 7.47 -13.61
CA ALA A 12 18.81 7.51 -14.02
C ALA A 12 18.10 6.18 -13.70
N GLN A 13 18.78 5.06 -13.94
CA GLN A 13 18.24 3.72 -13.68
C GLN A 13 18.11 3.42 -12.17
N PHE A 14 19.07 3.92 -11.37
CA PHE A 14 19.01 3.81 -9.92
C PHE A 14 17.84 4.61 -9.33
N ASN A 15 17.60 5.83 -9.79
CA ASN A 15 16.48 6.66 -9.36
C ASN A 15 15.12 6.04 -9.72
N LEU A 16 14.98 5.48 -10.92
CA LEU A 16 13.75 4.78 -11.33
C LEU A 16 13.49 3.56 -10.45
N ASN A 17 14.49 2.74 -10.18
CA ASN A 17 14.37 1.56 -9.33
C ASN A 17 14.01 1.95 -7.89
N TYR A 18 14.59 3.03 -7.37
CA TYR A 18 14.30 3.51 -6.02
C TYR A 18 12.87 4.04 -5.89
N ARG A 19 12.39 4.79 -6.87
CA ARG A 19 10.99 5.28 -6.92
C ARG A 19 10.01 4.11 -6.95
N TYR A 20 10.25 3.14 -7.84
CA TYR A 20 9.43 1.94 -7.95
C TYR A 20 9.40 1.18 -6.62
N LEU A 21 10.56 0.97 -6.01
CA LEU A 21 10.67 0.29 -4.73
C LEU A 21 9.88 1.01 -3.63
N ARG A 22 9.97 2.33 -3.56
CA ARG A 22 9.27 3.14 -2.56
C ARG A 22 7.75 3.03 -2.69
N THR A 23 7.22 3.09 -3.90
CA THR A 23 5.78 2.95 -4.11
C THR A 23 5.30 1.54 -3.79
N GLN A 24 6.10 0.54 -4.12
CA GLN A 24 5.79 -0.85 -3.75
C GLN A 24 5.78 -1.05 -2.22
N ILE A 25 6.72 -0.42 -1.52
CA ILE A 25 6.76 -0.43 -0.06
C ILE A 25 5.51 0.26 0.53
N TYR A 26 5.11 1.40 -0.01
CA TYR A 26 3.90 2.10 0.43
C TYR A 26 2.63 1.29 0.17
N SER A 27 2.55 0.62 -0.98
CA SER A 27 1.44 -0.31 -1.26
C SER A 27 1.39 -1.48 -0.27
N ASP A 28 2.56 -2.02 0.13
CA ASP A 28 2.62 -3.03 1.19
C ASP A 28 2.05 -2.47 2.52
N TYR A 29 2.37 -1.22 2.88
CA TYR A 29 1.84 -0.59 4.09
C TYR A 29 0.33 -0.37 4.02
N ASP A 30 -0.21 -0.04 2.85
CA ASP A 30 -1.65 0.07 2.65
C ASP A 30 -2.36 -1.26 2.87
N ILE A 31 -1.79 -2.34 2.36
CA ILE A 31 -2.30 -3.70 2.59
C ILE A 31 -2.21 -4.06 4.08
N MET A 32 -1.09 -3.75 4.75
CA MET A 32 -0.93 -4.00 6.18
C MET A 32 -1.95 -3.22 7.03
N ASP A 33 -2.29 -2.00 6.64
CA ASP A 33 -3.27 -1.15 7.34
C ASP A 33 -4.72 -1.67 7.19
N THR A 34 -4.99 -2.59 6.28
CA THR A 34 -6.30 -3.27 6.20
C THR A 34 -6.49 -4.33 7.29
N ASP A 35 -5.40 -4.81 7.90
CA ASP A 35 -5.46 -5.73 9.02
C ASP A 35 -5.82 -5.00 10.32
N ALA A 36 -6.80 -5.53 11.04
CA ALA A 36 -7.32 -4.89 12.25
C ALA A 36 -6.28 -4.72 13.37
N ILE A 37 -5.31 -5.63 13.47
CA ILE A 37 -4.27 -5.59 14.49
C ILE A 37 -3.26 -4.48 14.17
N VAL A 38 -2.82 -4.41 12.91
CA VAL A 38 -1.87 -3.39 12.46
C VAL A 38 -2.50 -2.00 12.51
N ALA A 39 -3.75 -1.86 12.04
CA ALA A 39 -4.50 -0.61 12.11
C ALA A 39 -4.64 -0.12 13.55
N SER A 40 -5.06 -1.00 14.47
CA SER A 40 -5.20 -0.65 15.89
C SER A 40 -3.86 -0.27 16.51
N ALA A 41 -2.76 -0.91 16.13
CA ALA A 41 -1.43 -0.55 16.62
C ALA A 41 -1.01 0.86 16.17
N LEU A 42 -1.30 1.22 14.91
CA LEU A 42 -1.05 2.57 14.39
C LEU A 42 -1.92 3.63 15.10
N ASP A 43 -3.19 3.29 15.36
CA ASP A 43 -4.12 4.18 16.06
C ASP A 43 -3.65 4.44 17.50
N ILE A 44 -3.25 3.40 18.22
CA ILE A 44 -2.71 3.53 19.60
C ILE A 44 -1.45 4.41 19.61
N VAL A 45 -0.52 4.20 18.68
CA VAL A 45 0.69 5.03 18.61
C VAL A 45 0.33 6.49 18.33
N ALA A 46 -0.62 6.75 17.43
CA ALA A 46 -1.08 8.11 17.13
C ALA A 46 -1.78 8.76 18.35
N GLU A 47 -2.60 8.00 19.06
CA GLU A 47 -3.28 8.47 20.30
C GLU A 47 -2.27 8.80 21.38
N GLU A 48 -1.30 7.93 21.65
CA GLU A 48 -0.26 8.17 22.65
C GLU A 48 0.60 9.40 22.34
N CYS A 49 0.83 9.69 21.04
CA CYS A 49 1.55 10.89 20.62
C CYS A 49 0.72 12.18 20.72
N THR A 50 -0.61 12.07 20.83
CA THR A 50 -1.54 13.22 20.85
C THR A 50 -2.29 13.37 22.16
N LEU A 51 -1.73 12.82 23.24
CA LEU A 51 -2.32 12.95 24.56
C LEU A 51 -2.43 14.43 24.97
N LYS A 52 -3.58 14.78 25.50
CA LYS A 52 -3.81 16.12 26.04
C LYS A 52 -3.20 16.26 27.43
N ASN A 53 -2.64 17.43 27.69
CA ASN A 53 -2.15 17.76 29.04
C ASN A 53 -3.34 18.00 30.02
N ASP A 54 -3.02 18.26 31.29
CA ASP A 54 -4.03 18.56 32.35
C ASP A 54 -4.90 19.78 32.03
N MET A 55 -4.44 20.65 31.15
CA MET A 55 -5.14 21.82 30.66
C MET A 55 -6.04 21.53 29.43
N GLY A 56 -6.02 20.31 28.90
CA GLY A 56 -6.77 19.91 27.72
C GLY A 56 -6.11 20.27 26.37
N GLU A 57 -4.86 20.74 26.39
CA GLU A 57 -4.11 21.15 25.20
C GLU A 57 -3.21 20.02 24.71
N VAL A 58 -3.13 19.81 23.39
CA VAL A 58 -2.21 18.87 22.77
C VAL A 58 -0.81 19.48 22.61
N LEU A 59 -0.74 20.79 22.36
CA LEU A 59 0.51 21.53 22.16
C LEU A 59 0.60 22.70 23.15
N GLN A 60 1.65 22.72 23.95
CA GLN A 60 1.92 23.84 24.82
C GLN A 60 3.02 24.74 24.23
N ILE A 61 2.69 25.99 23.95
CA ILE A 61 3.60 26.98 23.41
C ILE A 61 4.12 27.86 24.53
N ARG A 62 5.44 27.88 24.73
CA ARG A 62 6.11 28.72 25.72
C ARG A 62 7.11 29.64 25.03
N SER A 63 6.99 30.93 25.26
CA SER A 63 7.92 31.94 24.76
C SER A 63 8.16 33.02 25.80
N SER A 64 9.34 33.62 25.82
CA SER A 64 9.65 34.78 26.64
C SER A 64 9.01 36.06 26.09
N ASN A 65 8.60 36.08 24.83
CA ASN A 65 7.93 37.20 24.17
C ASN A 65 6.44 36.85 23.95
N GLU A 66 5.55 37.65 24.50
CA GLU A 66 4.10 37.43 24.38
C GLU A 66 3.57 37.56 22.96
N ASP A 67 4.14 38.46 22.14
CA ASP A 67 3.70 38.63 20.75
C ASP A 67 4.06 37.41 19.89
N VAL A 68 5.24 36.85 20.09
CA VAL A 68 5.67 35.62 19.44
C VAL A 68 4.75 34.45 19.89
N GLN A 69 4.46 34.36 21.17
CA GLN A 69 3.57 33.32 21.70
C GLN A 69 2.18 33.40 21.07
N LYS A 70 1.59 34.60 21.01
CA LYS A 70 0.28 34.83 20.38
C LYS A 70 0.27 34.49 18.90
N THR A 71 1.32 34.88 18.17
CA THR A 71 1.44 34.58 16.74
C THR A 71 1.53 33.08 16.48
N LEU A 72 2.34 32.37 17.29
CA LEU A 72 2.45 30.92 17.18
C LEU A 72 1.16 30.22 17.59
N TYR A 73 0.48 30.70 18.63
CA TYR A 73 -0.79 30.16 19.05
C TYR A 73 -1.84 30.28 17.94
N ASN A 74 -1.96 31.46 17.32
CA ASN A 74 -2.83 31.66 16.17
C ASN A 74 -2.47 30.72 15.01
N LEU A 75 -1.19 30.59 14.69
CA LEU A 75 -0.74 29.69 13.63
C LEU A 75 -1.13 28.22 13.92
N PHE A 76 -0.82 27.73 15.10
CA PHE A 76 -1.04 26.29 15.39
C PHE A 76 -2.50 25.95 15.67
N TYR A 77 -3.23 26.79 16.36
CA TYR A 77 -4.62 26.50 16.75
C TYR A 77 -5.65 27.00 15.73
N ASP A 78 -5.49 28.23 15.21
CA ASP A 78 -6.49 28.80 14.32
C ASP A 78 -6.25 28.41 12.86
N VAL A 79 -4.99 28.47 12.37
CA VAL A 79 -4.67 28.15 10.96
C VAL A 79 -4.50 26.66 10.74
N LEU A 80 -3.66 26.00 11.53
CA LEU A 80 -3.36 24.58 11.38
C LEU A 80 -4.43 23.68 12.00
N ASN A 81 -5.26 24.19 12.92
CA ASN A 81 -6.22 23.43 13.69
C ASN A 81 -5.61 22.13 14.23
N ILE A 82 -4.50 22.28 14.96
CA ILE A 82 -3.63 21.16 15.34
C ILE A 82 -4.35 20.13 16.22
N GLU A 83 -5.30 20.58 17.05
CA GLU A 83 -6.06 19.67 17.91
C GLU A 83 -6.87 18.64 17.13
N PHE A 84 -7.37 19.04 15.95
CA PHE A 84 -8.16 18.16 15.10
C PHE A 84 -7.28 17.33 14.15
N ASN A 85 -6.26 17.96 13.58
CA ASN A 85 -5.51 17.36 12.47
C ASN A 85 -4.32 16.53 12.92
N LEU A 86 -3.74 16.80 14.11
CA LEU A 86 -2.46 16.23 14.53
C LEU A 86 -2.49 14.70 14.59
N TRP A 87 -3.56 14.11 15.08
CA TRP A 87 -3.72 12.67 15.17
C TRP A 87 -3.61 12.02 13.79
N ALA A 88 -4.36 12.53 12.80
CA ALA A 88 -4.33 12.01 11.44
C ALA A 88 -2.96 12.18 10.79
N TRP A 89 -2.27 13.30 11.02
CA TRP A 89 -0.93 13.56 10.50
C TRP A 89 0.10 12.61 11.09
N ILE A 90 0.08 12.38 12.39
CA ILE A 90 0.99 11.45 13.06
C ILE A 90 0.71 10.02 12.60
N ARG A 91 -0.56 9.61 12.50
CA ARG A 91 -0.93 8.29 12.00
C ARG A 91 -0.38 8.05 10.60
N GLN A 92 -0.54 9.02 9.69
CA GLN A 92 0.01 8.95 8.34
C GLN A 92 1.54 8.89 8.34
N MET A 93 2.19 9.70 9.18
CA MET A 93 3.64 9.68 9.34
C MET A 93 4.14 8.33 9.88
N CYS A 94 3.46 7.73 10.84
CA CYS A 94 3.78 6.40 11.36
C CYS A 94 3.61 5.32 10.30
N LYS A 95 2.57 5.43 9.45
CA LYS A 95 2.28 4.47 8.40
C LYS A 95 3.32 4.49 7.29
N TYR A 96 3.66 5.65 6.75
CA TYR A 96 4.57 5.77 5.59
C TYR A 96 6.01 6.13 5.95
N GLY A 97 6.26 6.59 7.18
CA GLY A 97 7.56 7.14 7.58
C GLY A 97 7.77 8.60 7.20
N ASP A 98 6.96 9.11 6.27
CA ASP A 98 7.01 10.47 5.73
C ASP A 98 5.62 11.09 5.75
N PHE A 99 5.59 12.40 6.01
CA PHE A 99 4.37 13.20 5.91
C PHE A 99 4.68 14.56 5.33
N PHE A 100 3.86 15.02 4.39
CA PHE A 100 4.08 16.25 3.65
C PHE A 100 2.90 17.20 3.81
N LEU A 101 3.20 18.46 4.15
CA LEU A 101 2.24 19.54 4.17
C LEU A 101 2.67 20.61 3.18
N LYS A 102 1.83 20.92 2.20
CA LYS A 102 2.00 22.10 1.37
C LYS A 102 1.52 23.31 2.14
N LEU A 103 2.37 24.32 2.24
CA LEU A 103 2.07 25.60 2.90
C LEU A 103 1.59 26.60 1.84
N GLU A 104 0.44 27.20 2.08
CA GLU A 104 -0.03 28.34 1.28
C GLU A 104 0.33 29.62 2.01
N ILE A 105 1.25 30.37 1.38
CA ILE A 105 1.89 31.53 1.97
C ILE A 105 1.45 32.79 1.25
N SER A 106 1.05 33.81 2.00
CA SER A 106 0.73 35.14 1.50
C SER A 106 1.70 36.16 2.11
N GLU A 107 2.15 37.14 1.34
CA GLU A 107 3.00 38.23 1.82
C GLU A 107 2.36 39.00 2.98
N LYS A 108 1.04 39.12 3.01
CA LYS A 108 0.32 39.90 4.01
C LYS A 108 -0.01 39.12 5.28
N PHE A 109 -0.36 37.85 5.14
CA PHE A 109 -0.90 37.02 6.24
C PHE A 109 0.07 35.94 6.70
N GLY A 110 1.20 35.74 6.02
CA GLY A 110 2.07 34.59 6.27
C GLY A 110 1.43 33.28 5.79
N VAL A 111 1.58 32.22 6.56
CA VAL A 111 0.91 30.93 6.28
C VAL A 111 -0.55 31.04 6.65
N TYR A 112 -1.43 30.93 5.68
CA TYR A 112 -2.88 31.05 5.90
C TYR A 112 -3.65 29.74 5.68
N ASN A 113 -3.02 28.76 5.03
CA ASN A 113 -3.62 27.43 4.83
C ASN A 113 -2.54 26.37 4.70
N VAL A 114 -2.88 25.12 5.03
CA VAL A 114 -2.01 23.96 4.85
C VAL A 114 -2.78 22.82 4.21
N ILE A 115 -2.16 22.16 3.24
CA ILE A 115 -2.77 21.06 2.49
C ILE A 115 -1.93 19.81 2.71
N PRO A 116 -2.49 18.76 3.34
CA PRO A 116 -1.80 17.50 3.45
C PRO A 116 -1.66 16.84 2.07
N MET A 117 -0.44 16.42 1.75
CA MET A 117 -0.11 15.84 0.46
C MET A 117 0.25 14.37 0.61
N SER A 118 -0.23 13.55 -0.33
CA SER A 118 0.07 12.13 -0.32
C SER A 118 1.55 11.85 -0.60
N ALA A 119 2.16 10.98 0.20
CA ALA A 119 3.54 10.53 0.03
C ALA A 119 3.80 9.84 -1.32
N TYR A 120 2.77 9.32 -1.97
CA TYR A 120 2.84 8.72 -3.31
C TYR A 120 3.14 9.72 -4.42
N HIS A 121 2.75 10.98 -4.23
CA HIS A 121 2.80 12.00 -5.27
C HIS A 121 3.99 12.95 -5.15
N ILE A 122 4.72 12.88 -4.03
CA ILE A 122 5.81 13.81 -3.73
C ILE A 122 7.15 13.12 -3.76
N GLU A 123 8.07 13.75 -4.47
CA GLU A 123 9.47 13.38 -4.52
C GLU A 123 10.34 14.55 -4.02
N ARG A 124 11.17 14.27 -3.03
CA ARG A 124 12.18 15.20 -2.56
C ARG A 124 13.42 15.10 -3.46
N GLN A 125 13.86 16.21 -4.00
CA GLN A 125 15.05 16.31 -4.83
C GLN A 125 16.09 17.18 -4.11
N GLU A 126 17.27 16.62 -3.87
CA GLU A 126 18.41 17.29 -3.25
C GLU A 126 19.52 17.45 -4.28
N GLY A 127 20.26 18.59 -4.19
CA GLY A 127 21.41 18.84 -5.06
C GLY A 127 21.05 18.93 -6.55
N TYR A 128 19.86 19.40 -6.86
CA TYR A 128 19.43 19.60 -8.26
C TYR A 128 20.12 20.79 -8.93
N ASP A 129 20.57 21.73 -8.14
CA ASP A 129 21.29 22.93 -8.60
C ASP A 129 22.80 22.68 -8.50
N LYS A 130 23.52 22.95 -9.61
CA LYS A 130 24.98 22.78 -9.66
C LYS A 130 25.71 23.86 -8.87
N ASP A 131 25.11 25.04 -8.79
CA ASP A 131 25.66 26.18 -8.09
C ASP A 131 25.41 26.10 -6.57
N ASN A 132 24.31 25.42 -6.16
CA ASN A 132 23.98 25.22 -4.77
C ASN A 132 23.66 23.73 -4.48
N PRO A 133 24.67 22.95 -4.07
CA PRO A 133 24.47 21.51 -3.78
C PRO A 133 23.51 21.20 -2.61
N PHE A 134 23.22 22.20 -1.80
CA PHE A 134 22.30 22.08 -0.65
C PHE A 134 20.87 22.48 -0.99
N ALA A 135 20.60 22.87 -2.24
CA ALA A 135 19.26 23.22 -2.68
C ALA A 135 18.34 22.00 -2.64
N ILE A 136 17.18 22.17 -2.02
CA ILE A 136 16.16 21.16 -1.86
C ILE A 136 14.90 21.69 -2.53
N ARG A 137 14.26 20.85 -3.35
CA ARG A 137 12.93 21.11 -3.89
C ARG A 137 12.07 19.85 -3.83
N PHE A 138 10.78 20.02 -3.93
CA PHE A 138 9.82 18.93 -3.97
C PHE A 138 9.13 18.91 -5.33
N LYS A 139 9.08 17.75 -5.95
CA LYS A 139 8.37 17.52 -7.19
C LYS A 139 7.05 16.83 -6.87
N TYR A 140 5.97 17.43 -7.32
CA TYR A 140 4.63 16.85 -7.24
C TYR A 140 4.21 16.32 -8.60
N SER A 141 3.78 15.06 -8.64
CA SER A 141 3.25 14.40 -9.83
C SER A 141 1.82 13.97 -9.54
N PRO A 142 0.80 14.64 -10.11
CA PRO A 142 -0.62 14.36 -9.80
C PRO A 142 -1.05 12.94 -10.14
N ASP A 143 -0.45 12.35 -11.16
CA ASP A 143 -0.73 10.97 -11.58
C ASP A 143 0.08 9.93 -10.80
N GLY A 144 0.79 10.35 -9.77
CA GLY A 144 1.76 9.52 -9.04
C GLY A 144 3.01 9.24 -9.88
N PHE A 145 3.98 8.55 -9.27
CA PHE A 145 5.23 8.21 -9.97
C PHE A 145 5.06 7.17 -11.10
N TYR A 146 3.86 6.59 -11.24
CA TYR A 146 3.56 5.55 -12.23
C TYR A 146 2.99 6.05 -13.55
N ALA A 147 2.42 7.23 -13.62
CA ALA A 147 1.83 7.72 -14.88
C ALA A 147 2.87 7.96 -15.98
N GLY A 148 4.15 8.04 -15.63
CA GLY A 148 5.24 7.98 -16.61
C GLY A 148 5.58 6.58 -17.12
N GLY A 149 5.02 5.53 -16.54
CA GLY A 149 5.33 4.12 -16.84
C GLY A 149 4.42 3.44 -17.85
N SER A 150 3.30 4.04 -18.20
CA SER A 150 2.37 3.47 -19.21
C SER A 150 2.68 3.94 -20.64
N GLY A 151 3.66 4.79 -20.83
CA GLY A 151 4.13 5.18 -22.14
C GLY A 151 5.43 4.47 -22.49
N TYR A 152 5.37 3.48 -23.35
CA TYR A 152 6.50 2.89 -24.09
C TYR A 152 7.27 3.93 -24.94
N TYR A 153 7.06 5.21 -24.68
CA TYR A 153 7.69 6.36 -25.31
C TYR A 153 8.24 7.30 -24.24
N SER A 154 9.15 6.82 -23.41
CA SER A 154 10.23 7.65 -22.94
C SER A 154 11.00 8.02 -24.20
N VAL A 155 10.70 9.19 -24.77
CA VAL A 155 11.51 9.74 -25.85
C VAL A 155 12.94 9.79 -25.29
N ALA A 156 13.81 8.97 -25.86
CA ALA A 156 15.21 8.94 -25.51
C ALA A 156 15.76 10.37 -25.69
N GLY A 157 16.05 11.04 -24.57
CA GLY A 157 16.57 12.41 -24.57
C GLY A 157 15.86 13.41 -23.65
N THR A 158 14.74 13.08 -23.04
CA THR A 158 14.18 13.92 -21.97
C THR A 158 14.85 13.60 -20.65
N ASP A 159 15.62 14.55 -20.14
CA ASP A 159 16.17 14.48 -18.78
C ASP A 159 15.07 14.07 -17.80
N PRO A 160 15.32 13.12 -16.89
CA PRO A 160 14.36 12.75 -15.82
C PRO A 160 13.94 13.95 -14.96
N GLN A 161 14.72 15.03 -15.00
CA GLN A 161 14.44 16.30 -14.34
C GLN A 161 13.34 17.11 -15.05
N ASN A 162 13.04 16.82 -16.32
CA ASN A 162 12.12 17.59 -17.15
C ASN A 162 10.77 16.89 -17.38
N SER A 163 10.48 15.81 -16.65
CA SER A 163 9.14 15.20 -16.71
C SER A 163 8.10 16.20 -16.15
N PRO A 164 6.91 16.27 -16.76
CA PRO A 164 5.87 17.20 -16.31
C PRO A 164 5.55 16.96 -14.84
N GLY A 165 5.70 17.98 -14.03
CA GLY A 165 5.41 17.96 -12.60
C GLY A 165 5.46 19.39 -12.08
N ILE A 166 4.74 19.62 -10.99
CA ILE A 166 4.76 20.90 -10.29
C ILE A 166 5.92 20.85 -9.29
N PHE A 167 6.73 21.88 -9.27
CA PHE A 167 7.84 21.98 -8.32
C PHE A 167 7.47 22.97 -7.21
N PHE A 168 7.78 22.58 -5.99
CA PHE A 168 7.65 23.41 -4.80
C PHE A 168 9.03 23.64 -4.20
N ASP A 169 9.28 24.85 -3.77
CA ASP A 169 10.47 25.20 -3.05
C ASP A 169 10.46 24.68 -1.60
N ASN A 170 11.62 24.66 -0.97
CA ASN A 170 11.76 24.12 0.37
C ASN A 170 10.93 24.87 1.44
N TYR A 171 10.64 26.15 1.22
CA TYR A 171 9.82 26.96 2.14
C TYR A 171 8.30 26.76 1.94
N GLU A 172 7.88 26.19 0.79
CA GLU A 172 6.47 25.92 0.48
C GLU A 172 6.02 24.55 0.97
N MET A 173 6.96 23.69 1.36
CA MET A 173 6.67 22.30 1.73
C MET A 173 7.30 21.93 3.06
N ALA A 174 6.48 21.59 4.04
CA ALA A 174 6.95 21.00 5.29
C ALA A 174 7.01 19.48 5.15
N HIS A 175 8.19 18.92 5.35
CA HIS A 175 8.45 17.48 5.28
C HIS A 175 8.80 16.93 6.67
N PHE A 176 7.90 16.14 7.24
CA PHE A 176 8.08 15.44 8.51
C PHE A 176 8.54 14.01 8.24
N ARG A 177 9.54 13.55 9.00
CA ARG A 177 10.15 12.23 8.79
C ARG A 177 10.39 11.52 10.12
N LEU A 178 10.11 10.21 10.15
CA LEU A 178 10.57 9.35 11.21
C LEU A 178 12.00 8.89 10.91
N LEU A 179 12.97 9.53 11.56
CA LEU A 179 14.40 9.24 11.40
C LEU A 179 14.82 8.13 12.34
N THR A 180 14.94 6.92 11.85
CA THR A 180 15.40 5.77 12.62
C THR A 180 16.67 5.14 12.06
N ASP A 181 16.94 5.29 10.75
CA ASP A 181 18.05 4.64 10.08
C ASP A 181 18.53 5.46 8.87
N ASN A 182 19.84 5.52 8.66
CA ASN A 182 20.46 6.24 7.55
C ASN A 182 20.17 5.61 6.19
N ASN A 183 19.76 4.35 6.16
CA ASN A 183 19.49 3.62 4.91
C ASN A 183 18.28 4.15 4.15
N TYR A 184 17.38 4.86 4.81
CA TYR A 184 16.16 5.41 4.22
C TYR A 184 16.28 6.86 3.76
N LEU A 185 17.39 7.52 4.04
CA LEU A 185 17.59 8.91 3.63
C LEU A 185 17.45 9.09 2.10
N PRO A 186 16.84 10.17 1.62
CA PRO A 186 16.37 11.36 2.32
C PRO A 186 14.98 11.26 2.94
N TYR A 187 14.38 10.07 2.97
CA TYR A 187 13.05 9.79 3.51
C TYR A 187 13.11 9.18 4.91
N GLY A 188 11.95 9.09 5.55
CA GLY A 188 11.77 8.43 6.83
C GLY A 188 11.55 6.92 6.68
N ARG A 189 11.57 6.22 7.80
CA ARG A 189 11.21 4.80 7.89
C ARG A 189 9.89 4.66 8.61
N ALA A 190 8.95 3.93 8.01
CA ALA A 190 7.66 3.64 8.62
C ALA A 190 7.81 2.87 9.94
N TYR A 191 6.92 3.14 10.88
CA TYR A 191 6.88 2.44 12.17
C TYR A 191 6.61 0.95 11.98
N ILE A 192 5.79 0.59 10.97
CA ILE A 192 5.39 -0.79 10.66
C ILE A 192 6.39 -1.53 9.75
N GLU A 193 7.45 -0.87 9.25
CA GLU A 193 8.43 -1.52 8.34
C GLU A 193 9.03 -2.81 8.89
N PRO A 194 9.40 -2.93 10.18
CA PRO A 194 9.95 -4.17 10.71
C PRO A 194 8.99 -5.36 10.61
N ALA A 195 7.68 -5.10 10.68
CA ALA A 195 6.64 -6.12 10.60
C ALA A 195 6.32 -6.56 9.15
N ARG A 196 6.70 -5.78 8.12
CA ARG A 196 6.32 -5.99 6.72
C ARG A 196 6.64 -7.39 6.20
N ARG A 197 7.84 -7.89 6.49
CA ARG A 197 8.24 -9.25 6.07
C ARG A 197 7.41 -10.33 6.74
N LEU A 198 7.18 -10.18 8.05
CA LEU A 198 6.42 -11.15 8.83
C LEU A 198 4.95 -11.15 8.41
N PHE A 199 4.38 -9.99 8.13
CA PHE A 199 3.01 -9.84 7.67
C PHE A 199 2.77 -10.60 6.35
N LYS A 200 3.67 -10.48 5.37
CA LYS A 200 3.59 -11.25 4.13
C LYS A 200 3.60 -12.78 4.36
N GLN A 201 4.40 -13.23 5.30
CA GLN A 201 4.44 -14.66 5.66
C GLN A 201 3.16 -15.10 6.38
N TYR A 202 2.63 -14.24 7.25
CA TYR A 202 1.39 -14.47 7.97
C TYR A 202 0.20 -14.60 7.01
N THR A 203 0.02 -13.67 6.08
CA THR A 203 -1.05 -13.71 5.07
C THR A 203 -0.98 -14.99 4.23
N LEU A 204 0.22 -15.39 3.80
CA LEU A 204 0.41 -16.64 3.06
C LEU A 204 0.01 -17.87 3.89
N MET A 205 0.29 -17.86 5.19
CA MET A 205 -0.11 -18.96 6.09
C MET A 205 -1.63 -19.01 6.29
N GLU A 206 -2.30 -17.86 6.40
CA GLU A 206 -3.77 -17.78 6.49
C GLU A 206 -4.42 -18.36 5.24
N ASP A 207 -3.97 -17.96 4.05
CA ASP A 207 -4.45 -18.49 2.78
C ASP A 207 -4.24 -20.00 2.68
N ALA A 208 -3.05 -20.49 3.03
CA ALA A 208 -2.74 -21.91 3.02
C ALA A 208 -3.63 -22.70 4.00
N MET A 209 -3.90 -22.15 5.18
CA MET A 209 -4.78 -22.77 6.17
C MET A 209 -6.23 -22.80 5.68
N LEU A 210 -6.70 -21.73 5.04
CA LEU A 210 -8.03 -21.68 4.45
C LEU A 210 -8.19 -22.73 3.35
N ILE A 211 -7.25 -22.78 2.39
CA ILE A 211 -7.24 -23.78 1.33
C ILE A 211 -7.21 -25.19 1.89
N HIS A 212 -6.38 -25.44 2.90
CA HIS A 212 -6.30 -26.74 3.55
C HIS A 212 -7.63 -27.15 4.22
N ARG A 213 -8.33 -26.23 4.86
CA ARG A 213 -9.65 -26.49 5.45
C ARG A 213 -10.70 -26.75 4.40
N ILE A 214 -10.74 -25.93 3.33
CA ILE A 214 -11.69 -26.10 2.23
C ILE A 214 -11.45 -27.43 1.51
N SER A 215 -10.20 -27.81 1.27
CA SER A 215 -9.87 -29.06 0.55
C SER A 215 -10.11 -30.31 1.39
N ARG A 216 -10.07 -30.21 2.73
CA ARG A 216 -10.34 -31.33 3.64
C ARG A 216 -11.76 -31.40 4.16
N SER A 217 -12.51 -30.30 4.10
CA SER A 217 -13.89 -30.23 4.60
C SER A 217 -14.85 -31.18 3.87
N PRO A 218 -14.75 -31.36 2.54
CA PRO A 218 -15.60 -32.30 1.86
C PRO A 218 -15.13 -33.75 2.08
N ASP A 219 -16.05 -34.62 2.48
CA ASP A 219 -15.79 -36.05 2.53
C ASP A 219 -15.45 -36.56 1.13
N LYS A 220 -14.29 -37.21 1.01
CA LYS A 220 -13.90 -37.87 -0.24
C LYS A 220 -14.81 -39.08 -0.46
N ARG A 221 -15.56 -39.09 -1.55
CA ARG A 221 -16.44 -40.19 -1.91
C ARG A 221 -15.70 -41.15 -2.85
N VAL A 222 -15.75 -42.40 -2.54
CA VAL A 222 -15.23 -43.48 -3.40
C VAL A 222 -16.40 -44.27 -3.92
N PHE A 223 -16.62 -44.27 -5.22
CA PHE A 223 -17.67 -45.05 -5.89
C PHE A 223 -17.05 -46.33 -6.47
N TYR A 224 -17.52 -47.47 -5.98
CA TYR A 224 -17.16 -48.75 -6.56
C TYR A 224 -18.19 -49.10 -7.64
N LEU A 225 -17.74 -49.06 -8.92
CA LEU A 225 -18.59 -49.39 -10.06
C LEU A 225 -18.38 -50.85 -10.45
N ASN A 226 -19.44 -51.65 -10.34
CA ASN A 226 -19.39 -53.06 -10.78
C ASN A 226 -19.41 -53.10 -12.31
N VAL A 227 -18.32 -53.55 -12.92
CA VAL A 227 -18.17 -53.69 -14.36
C VAL A 227 -18.56 -55.07 -14.89
N GLY A 228 -18.88 -56.00 -14.00
CA GLY A 228 -19.39 -57.35 -14.35
C GLY A 228 -18.48 -58.07 -15.38
N SER A 229 -19.09 -58.54 -16.49
CA SER A 229 -18.43 -59.28 -17.56
C SER A 229 -17.99 -58.40 -18.73
N ILE A 230 -17.87 -57.11 -18.58
CA ILE A 230 -17.42 -56.17 -19.63
C ILE A 230 -15.95 -56.50 -20.00
N PRO A 231 -15.62 -56.61 -21.31
CA PRO A 231 -14.25 -56.86 -21.75
C PRO A 231 -13.30 -55.75 -21.25
N PRO A 232 -12.04 -56.05 -20.93
CA PRO A 232 -11.09 -55.05 -20.37
C PRO A 232 -10.92 -53.84 -21.24
N ASN A 233 -11.01 -53.98 -22.57
CA ASN A 233 -10.84 -52.87 -23.53
C ASN A 233 -12.02 -51.88 -23.53
N GLU A 234 -13.19 -52.25 -23.00
CA GLU A 234 -14.40 -51.42 -22.95
C GLU A 234 -14.68 -50.83 -21.57
N VAL A 235 -13.95 -51.31 -20.55
CA VAL A 235 -14.16 -50.85 -19.16
C VAL A 235 -13.92 -49.36 -19.04
N GLU A 236 -12.91 -48.82 -19.69
CA GLU A 236 -12.57 -47.38 -19.63
C GLU A 236 -13.68 -46.53 -20.26
N ASN A 237 -14.21 -46.94 -21.41
CA ASN A 237 -15.33 -46.24 -22.05
C ASN A 237 -16.61 -46.29 -21.21
N PHE A 238 -16.87 -47.42 -20.60
CA PHE A 238 -17.99 -47.56 -19.67
C PHE A 238 -17.85 -46.69 -18.45
N MET A 239 -16.65 -46.62 -17.86
CA MET A 239 -16.34 -45.77 -16.71
C MET A 239 -16.53 -44.29 -17.07
N GLN A 240 -15.98 -43.84 -18.18
CA GLN A 240 -16.11 -42.43 -18.63
C GLN A 240 -17.59 -42.04 -18.89
N LYS A 241 -18.35 -42.92 -19.50
CA LYS A 241 -19.77 -42.69 -19.76
C LYS A 241 -20.57 -42.64 -18.43
N THR A 242 -20.29 -43.52 -17.49
CA THR A 242 -20.95 -43.53 -16.17
C THR A 242 -20.58 -42.30 -15.35
N ILE A 243 -19.29 -41.91 -15.36
CA ILE A 243 -18.79 -40.69 -14.70
C ILE A 243 -19.45 -39.46 -15.29
N SER A 244 -19.55 -39.35 -16.62
CA SER A 244 -20.19 -38.20 -17.29
C SER A 244 -21.68 -38.09 -16.97
N THR A 245 -22.36 -39.25 -16.78
CA THR A 245 -23.77 -39.27 -16.39
C THR A 245 -23.95 -38.90 -14.92
N MET A 246 -23.01 -39.26 -14.05
CA MET A 246 -23.03 -38.93 -12.62
C MET A 246 -22.57 -37.53 -12.31
N LYS A 247 -21.66 -36.96 -13.11
CA LYS A 247 -21.24 -35.57 -12.98
C LYS A 247 -22.38 -34.67 -13.44
N ARG A 248 -23.09 -34.07 -12.50
CA ARG A 248 -24.07 -33.05 -12.80
C ARG A 248 -23.34 -31.83 -13.33
N THR A 249 -23.67 -31.43 -14.57
CA THR A 249 -23.21 -30.15 -15.11
C THR A 249 -23.76 -29.01 -14.25
N PRO A 250 -22.96 -27.99 -13.95
CA PRO A 250 -23.42 -26.83 -13.20
C PRO A 250 -24.58 -26.18 -13.97
N PHE A 251 -25.74 -26.08 -13.32
CA PHE A 251 -26.92 -25.47 -13.91
C PHE A 251 -26.75 -23.95 -13.83
N ILE A 252 -26.55 -23.31 -14.97
CA ILE A 252 -26.72 -21.87 -15.10
C ILE A 252 -28.22 -21.67 -15.29
N ASP A 253 -28.85 -20.99 -14.35
CA ASP A 253 -30.24 -20.61 -14.49
C ASP A 253 -30.37 -19.63 -15.67
N GLN A 254 -31.02 -20.08 -16.74
CA GLN A 254 -31.11 -19.31 -17.99
C GLN A 254 -31.99 -18.06 -17.87
N GLU A 255 -32.84 -17.97 -16.84
CA GLU A 255 -33.70 -16.80 -16.59
C GLU A 255 -33.00 -15.73 -15.72
N THR A 256 -32.15 -16.12 -14.78
CA THR A 256 -31.53 -15.17 -13.83
C THR A 256 -30.06 -14.94 -14.08
N GLY A 257 -29.38 -15.75 -14.88
CA GLY A 257 -27.95 -15.67 -15.14
C GLY A 257 -27.07 -15.90 -13.91
N GLN A 258 -27.65 -16.28 -12.78
CA GLN A 258 -26.91 -16.50 -11.53
C GLN A 258 -26.32 -17.89 -11.47
N TYR A 259 -25.02 -17.93 -11.16
CA TYR A 259 -24.31 -19.16 -10.84
C TYR A 259 -24.84 -19.71 -9.50
N ASN A 260 -25.35 -20.93 -9.48
CA ASN A 260 -25.75 -21.56 -8.25
C ASN A 260 -24.50 -22.11 -7.53
N LEU A 261 -23.92 -21.28 -6.64
CA LEU A 261 -22.69 -21.55 -5.88
C LEU A 261 -22.71 -22.89 -5.12
N LYS A 262 -23.91 -23.38 -4.75
CA LYS A 262 -24.09 -24.68 -4.10
C LYS A 262 -23.61 -25.87 -4.96
N TYR A 263 -23.66 -25.73 -6.30
CA TYR A 263 -23.20 -26.77 -7.21
C TYR A 263 -21.71 -26.69 -7.53
N ASN A 264 -21.12 -25.48 -7.47
CA ASN A 264 -19.70 -25.30 -7.71
C ASN A 264 -18.82 -25.84 -6.57
N MET A 265 -19.30 -25.81 -5.32
CA MET A 265 -18.59 -26.41 -4.18
C MET A 265 -18.60 -27.96 -4.23
N GLN A 266 -19.56 -28.57 -4.88
CA GLN A 266 -19.59 -30.03 -5.07
C GLN A 266 -18.65 -30.50 -6.19
N ASN A 267 -18.28 -29.65 -7.14
CA ASN A 267 -17.28 -29.96 -8.19
C ASN A 267 -15.82 -29.92 -7.71
N LEU A 268 -15.56 -29.38 -6.52
CA LEU A 268 -14.24 -29.42 -5.86
C LEU A 268 -13.98 -30.76 -5.14
N LEU A 269 -14.97 -31.63 -5.09
CA LEU A 269 -14.85 -32.97 -4.56
C LEU A 269 -14.21 -33.86 -5.61
N GLU A 270 -13.00 -34.28 -5.36
CA GLU A 270 -12.37 -35.38 -6.11
C GLU A 270 -13.12 -36.68 -5.74
N ASP A 271 -14.17 -36.99 -6.49
CA ASP A 271 -14.84 -38.29 -6.40
C ASP A 271 -13.97 -39.35 -7.09
N PHE A 272 -13.63 -40.41 -6.38
CA PHE A 272 -12.84 -41.50 -6.91
C PHE A 272 -13.77 -42.58 -7.42
N PHE A 273 -13.63 -42.97 -8.67
CA PHE A 273 -14.40 -44.06 -9.30
C PHE A 273 -13.47 -45.25 -9.53
N ILE A 274 -13.76 -46.37 -8.84
CA ILE A 274 -12.93 -47.58 -8.92
C ILE A 274 -13.77 -48.69 -9.57
N PRO A 275 -13.32 -49.29 -10.70
CA PRO A 275 -13.98 -50.42 -11.29
C PRO A 275 -13.73 -51.67 -10.42
N VAL A 276 -14.79 -52.38 -10.07
CA VAL A 276 -14.73 -53.61 -9.31
C VAL A 276 -15.41 -54.72 -10.13
N ARG A 277 -14.78 -55.88 -10.18
CA ARG A 277 -15.39 -57.11 -10.72
C ARG A 277 -15.87 -57.92 -9.56
N GLY A 278 -17.19 -58.05 -9.45
CA GLY A 278 -17.85 -58.94 -8.50
C GLY A 278 -17.84 -60.38 -8.97
#